data_e1cb5e1a9f951c300d40d5b31699c455
#
_entry.id   e1cb5e1a9f951c300d40d5b31699c455
#
_cell.length_a   1.000
_cell.length_b   1.000
_cell.length_c   1.000
_cell.angle_alpha   90.00
_cell.angle_beta   90.00
_cell.angle_gamma   90.00
#
_symmetry.space_group_name_H-M   'P 1'
#
loop_
_entity.id
_entity.type
_entity.pdbx_description
1 polymer ?
#
loop_
_entity_poly.entity_id
_entity_poly.type
_entity_poly.pdbx_seq_one_letter_code
_entity_poly.pdbx_strand_id
1 'polypeptide(L)'
;MSESATKSNPPMTPKKALRILHVDDMRQLCDIVRMSLARDGHTVESFADGASALARIQQDPTAFDLFISDHHMPKMNGLEVVRELRRIDFRGKIFIFSSEIDEDVNDIYLQLKVDMVLPKPIILPELRQLLDQLL
;
A
#
# COMPACT_ATOMS: atom_id res chain seq x y z
N MET A 1 -26.87 -18.68 -18.52
CA MET A 1 -26.60 -18.16 -18.90
C MET A 1 -26.30 -17.54 -18.94
N SER A 2 -26.32 -18.04 -18.59
CA SER A 2 -25.91 -17.48 -18.78
C SER A 2 -25.54 -16.85 -18.70
N GLU A 3 -25.34 -17.04 -18.40
CA GLU A 3 -24.87 -16.42 -18.51
C GLU A 3 -24.73 -15.76 -18.49
N SER A 4 -24.84 -16.11 -18.41
CA SER A 4 -24.57 -15.41 -18.52
C SER A 4 -24.45 -14.63 -18.33
N ALA A 5 -24.60 -14.91 -18.14
CA ALA A 5 -24.41 -14.24 -18.04
C ALA A 5 -24.17 -13.58 -17.70
N THR A 6 -24.24 -13.82 -17.54
CA THR A 6 -23.93 -13.29 -17.26
C THR A 6 -23.41 -12.65 -17.01
N LYS A 7 -23.19 -12.64 -17.05
CA LYS A 7 -22.78 -12.25 -16.76
C LYS A 7 -22.48 -11.40 -16.33
N SER A 8 -22.46 -11.32 -16.21
CA SER A 8 -22.40 -10.64 -15.67
C SER A 8 -21.98 -9.99 -14.85
N ASN A 9 -21.90 -9.98 -14.52
CA ASN A 9 -21.69 -9.55 -13.68
C ASN A 9 -21.43 -9.51 -12.84
N PRO A 10 -21.11 -9.48 -12.67
CA PRO A 10 -20.96 -9.56 -11.79
C PRO A 10 -20.59 -9.33 -10.95
N PRO A 11 -20.66 -9.63 -10.77
CA PRO A 11 -20.33 -9.46 -9.84
C PRO A 11 -19.77 -9.35 -9.17
N MET A 12 -20.14 -9.68 -9.59
CA MET A 12 -19.28 -9.38 -8.81
C MET A 12 -18.75 -10.17 -7.76
N THR A 13 -18.16 -11.26 -8.08
CA THR A 13 -17.31 -11.88 -7.11
C THR A 13 -16.29 -10.85 -6.73
N PRO A 14 -16.34 -10.35 -5.51
CA PRO A 14 -15.33 -9.40 -5.15
C PRO A 14 -14.00 -10.08 -5.27
N LYS A 15 -13.10 -9.47 -5.96
CA LYS A 15 -11.72 -9.82 -5.84
C LYS A 15 -11.37 -9.73 -4.36
N LYS A 16 -10.36 -10.45 -3.95
CA LYS A 16 -9.97 -10.50 -2.54
C LYS A 16 -9.87 -9.09 -1.96
N ALA A 17 -10.55 -8.84 -0.86
CA ALA A 17 -10.44 -7.59 -0.13
C ALA A 17 -9.08 -7.57 0.59
N LEU A 18 -8.34 -6.50 0.38
CA LEU A 18 -7.02 -6.32 1.01
C LEU A 18 -7.13 -5.55 2.31
N ARG A 19 -6.28 -5.90 3.24
CA ARG A 19 -6.08 -5.15 4.48
C ARG A 19 -4.82 -4.32 4.27
N ILE A 20 -4.97 -3.00 4.22
CA ILE A 20 -3.92 -2.08 3.79
C ILE A 20 -3.52 -1.15 4.93
N LEU A 21 -2.22 -0.98 5.13
CA LEU A 21 -1.70 0.06 5.99
C LEU A 21 -1.08 1.14 5.12
N HIS A 22 -1.50 2.38 5.31
CA HIS A 22 -1.07 3.53 4.52
C HIS A 22 -0.40 4.57 5.41
N VAL A 23 0.78 5.04 5.02
CA VAL A 23 1.53 6.05 5.76
C VAL A 23 1.73 7.28 4.89
N ASP A 24 1.24 8.41 5.34
CA ASP A 24 1.45 9.70 4.70
C ASP A 24 1.21 10.78 5.74
N ASP A 25 2.08 11.79 5.81
CA ASP A 25 1.92 12.87 6.77
C ASP A 25 0.82 13.87 6.39
N MET A 26 0.26 13.75 5.19
CA MET A 26 -0.86 14.57 4.74
C MET A 26 -2.19 13.88 5.07
N ARG A 27 -2.82 14.31 6.15
CA ARG A 27 -4.06 13.70 6.63
C ARG A 27 -5.16 13.67 5.57
N GLN A 28 -5.31 14.75 4.82
CA GLN A 28 -6.35 14.83 3.79
C GLN A 28 -6.15 13.76 2.72
N LEU A 29 -4.92 13.51 2.34
CA LEU A 29 -4.62 12.47 1.37
C LEU A 29 -4.92 11.09 1.94
N CYS A 30 -4.62 10.87 3.22
CA CYS A 30 -4.96 9.60 3.88
C CYS A 30 -6.46 9.33 3.82
N ASP A 31 -7.27 10.35 4.09
CA ASP A 31 -8.73 10.21 4.06
C ASP A 31 -9.22 9.87 2.65
N ILE A 32 -8.68 10.54 1.64
CA ILE A 32 -9.06 10.30 0.24
C ILE A 32 -8.69 8.89 -0.19
N VAL A 33 -7.49 8.46 0.13
CA VAL A 33 -7.02 7.10 -0.21
C VAL A 33 -7.90 6.07 0.46
N ARG A 34 -8.17 6.23 1.76
CA ARG A 34 -9.01 5.29 2.50
C ARG A 34 -10.40 5.19 1.90
N MET A 35 -11.03 6.32 1.62
CA MET A 35 -12.37 6.35 1.06
C MET A 35 -12.42 5.73 -0.33
N SER A 36 -11.42 6.03 -1.16
CA SER A 36 -11.36 5.49 -2.51
C SER A 36 -11.21 3.97 -2.52
N LEU A 37 -10.30 3.46 -1.70
CA LEU A 37 -10.05 2.02 -1.67
C LEU A 37 -11.15 1.25 -0.96
N ALA A 38 -11.87 1.89 -0.04
CA ALA A 38 -13.02 1.27 0.60
C ALA A 38 -14.13 0.93 -0.40
N ARG A 39 -14.25 1.69 -1.47
CA ARG A 39 -15.22 1.40 -2.54
C ARG A 39 -14.99 0.05 -3.20
N ASP A 40 -13.74 -0.39 -3.22
CA ASP A 40 -13.39 -1.68 -3.83
C ASP A 40 -13.37 -2.80 -2.78
N GLY A 41 -13.83 -2.53 -1.57
CA GLY A 41 -13.92 -3.52 -0.50
C GLY A 41 -12.69 -3.63 0.38
N HIS A 42 -11.65 -2.82 0.13
CA HIS A 42 -10.43 -2.87 0.94
C HIS A 42 -10.62 -2.11 2.24
N THR A 43 -9.90 -2.52 3.28
CA THR A 43 -9.82 -1.77 4.52
C THR A 43 -8.46 -1.09 4.60
N VAL A 44 -8.45 0.15 5.05
CA VAL A 44 -7.21 0.94 5.13
C VAL A 44 -7.08 1.54 6.52
N GLU A 45 -5.96 1.27 7.19
CA GLU A 45 -5.54 2.01 8.38
C GLU A 45 -4.46 2.99 7.97
N SER A 46 -4.63 4.24 8.34
CA SER A 46 -3.71 5.31 7.95
C SER A 46 -2.93 5.81 9.15
N PHE A 47 -1.66 6.10 8.93
CA PHE A 47 -0.76 6.65 9.95
C PHE A 47 -0.02 7.85 9.37
N ALA A 48 0.28 8.81 10.24
CA ALA A 48 0.95 10.04 9.81
C ALA A 48 2.48 9.91 9.79
N ASP A 49 3.02 8.86 10.40
CA ASP A 49 4.47 8.68 10.47
C ASP A 49 4.86 7.20 10.46
N GLY A 50 6.12 6.97 10.12
CA GLY A 50 6.62 5.60 9.97
C GLY A 50 6.71 4.83 11.28
N ALA A 51 7.05 5.51 12.37
CA ALA A 51 7.20 4.86 13.66
C ALA A 51 5.87 4.30 14.18
N SER A 52 4.80 5.08 14.04
CA SER A 52 3.47 4.64 14.44
C SER A 52 3.00 3.46 13.58
N ALA A 53 3.24 3.54 12.28
CA ALA A 53 2.88 2.45 11.38
C ALA A 53 3.64 1.17 11.72
N LEU A 54 4.93 1.29 11.97
CA LEU A 54 5.75 0.15 12.33
C LEU A 54 5.29 -0.48 13.64
N ALA A 55 4.98 0.34 14.65
CA ALA A 55 4.47 -0.16 15.91
C ALA A 55 3.17 -0.94 15.72
N ARG A 56 2.30 -0.47 14.82
CA ARG A 56 1.05 -1.17 14.52
C ARG A 56 1.31 -2.53 13.88
N ILE A 57 2.23 -2.60 12.93
CA ILE A 57 2.57 -3.86 12.27
C ILE A 57 3.24 -4.83 13.24
N GLN A 58 4.06 -4.33 14.16
CA GLN A 58 4.72 -5.16 15.15
C GLN A 58 3.75 -5.87 16.08
N GLN A 59 2.56 -5.29 16.29
CA GLN A 59 1.52 -5.94 17.11
C GLN A 59 1.05 -7.24 16.47
N ASP A 60 0.95 -7.25 15.13
CA ASP A 60 0.59 -8.44 14.38
C ASP A 60 1.08 -8.30 12.94
N PRO A 61 2.25 -8.85 12.61
CA PRO A 61 2.80 -8.73 11.25
C PRO A 61 1.94 -9.37 10.16
N THR A 62 0.96 -10.17 10.54
CA THR A 62 0.06 -10.83 9.57
C THR A 62 -1.23 -10.05 9.33
N ALA A 63 -1.42 -8.93 10.01
CA ALA A 63 -2.68 -8.19 9.94
C ALA A 63 -2.89 -7.44 8.62
N PHE A 64 -1.81 -7.22 7.86
CA PHE A 64 -1.88 -6.44 6.62
C PHE A 64 -1.36 -7.22 5.43
N ASP A 65 -2.05 -7.02 4.30
CA ASP A 65 -1.67 -7.64 3.03
C ASP A 65 -0.81 -6.69 2.19
N LEU A 66 -0.91 -5.39 2.46
CA LEU A 66 -0.21 -4.37 1.69
C LEU A 66 0.18 -3.20 2.58
N PHE A 67 1.41 -2.75 2.43
CA PHE A 67 1.93 -1.55 3.06
C PHE A 67 2.20 -0.52 1.97
N ILE A 68 1.62 0.68 2.10
CA ILE A 68 1.83 1.79 1.18
C ILE A 68 2.39 2.96 1.97
N SER A 69 3.53 3.49 1.55
CA SER A 69 4.17 4.60 2.27
C SER A 69 4.83 5.57 1.32
N ASP A 70 4.90 6.84 1.74
CA ASP A 70 5.82 7.80 1.16
C ASP A 70 7.26 7.42 1.51
N HIS A 71 8.17 7.76 0.62
CA HIS A 71 9.59 7.70 0.93
C HIS A 71 10.00 8.82 1.89
N HIS A 72 9.58 10.05 1.56
CA HIS A 72 9.93 11.23 2.37
C HIS A 72 8.96 11.41 3.52
N MET A 73 9.44 11.15 4.73
CA MET A 73 8.68 11.37 5.95
C MET A 73 9.64 11.90 7.02
N PRO A 74 9.15 12.78 7.91
CA PRO A 74 10.01 13.27 8.99
C PRO A 74 10.40 12.13 9.93
N LYS A 75 11.60 12.21 10.47
CA LYS A 75 12.15 11.31 11.49
C LYS A 75 12.50 9.92 10.97
N MET A 76 11.58 9.26 10.31
CA MET A 76 11.78 7.89 9.83
C MET A 76 11.24 7.80 8.42
N ASN A 77 12.12 7.72 7.43
CA ASN A 77 11.71 7.66 6.03
C ASN A 77 11.26 6.26 5.63
N GLY A 78 10.74 6.14 4.40
CA GLY A 78 10.22 4.87 3.91
C GLY A 78 11.27 3.76 3.90
N LEU A 79 12.51 4.09 3.59
CA LEU A 79 13.58 3.12 3.54
C LEU A 79 13.85 2.51 4.90
N GLU A 80 13.88 3.35 5.94
CA GLU A 80 14.08 2.88 7.30
C GLU A 80 12.94 2.00 7.77
N VAL A 81 11.70 2.36 7.42
CA VAL A 81 10.54 1.54 7.76
C VAL A 81 10.63 0.18 7.06
N VAL A 82 10.95 0.16 5.78
CA VAL A 82 11.03 -1.11 5.02
C VAL A 82 12.12 -2.02 5.59
N ARG A 83 13.26 -1.46 5.99
CA ARG A 83 14.30 -2.27 6.64
C ARG A 83 13.77 -2.95 7.88
N GLU A 84 13.02 -2.22 8.71
CA GLU A 84 12.42 -2.80 9.92
C GLU A 84 11.36 -3.84 9.58
N LEU A 85 10.56 -3.60 8.53
CA LEU A 85 9.57 -4.59 8.08
C LEU A 85 10.24 -5.89 7.65
N ARG A 86 11.39 -5.81 6.99
CA ARG A 86 12.13 -7.01 6.60
C ARG A 86 12.71 -7.71 7.83
N ARG A 87 13.14 -6.95 8.82
CA ARG A 87 13.68 -7.53 10.05
C ARG A 87 12.64 -8.34 10.81
N ILE A 88 11.39 -7.91 10.82
CA ILE A 88 10.30 -8.60 11.50
C ILE A 88 9.56 -9.59 10.58
N ASP A 89 10.11 -9.83 9.39
CA ASP A 89 9.59 -10.79 8.43
C ASP A 89 8.16 -10.49 7.96
N PHE A 90 7.88 -9.21 7.71
CA PHE A 90 6.59 -8.81 7.13
C PHE A 90 6.44 -9.43 5.74
N ARG A 91 5.35 -10.12 5.51
CA ARG A 91 5.11 -10.89 4.28
C ARG A 91 4.15 -10.22 3.31
N GLY A 92 3.58 -9.08 3.64
CA GLY A 92 2.70 -8.34 2.75
C GLY A 92 3.46 -7.68 1.60
N LYS A 93 2.71 -7.19 0.62
CA LYS A 93 3.28 -6.40 -0.47
C LYS A 93 3.67 -5.03 0.05
N ILE A 94 4.65 -4.41 -0.59
CA ILE A 94 5.14 -3.08 -0.20
C ILE A 94 5.18 -2.18 -1.44
N PHE A 95 4.46 -1.06 -1.38
CA PHE A 95 4.47 0.00 -2.39
C PHE A 95 5.03 1.26 -1.76
N ILE A 96 6.00 1.87 -2.43
CA ILE A 96 6.60 3.13 -1.99
C ILE A 96 6.29 4.21 -3.01
N PHE A 97 5.87 5.38 -2.55
CA PHE A 97 5.65 6.55 -3.39
C PHE A 97 6.72 7.60 -3.12
N SER A 98 7.27 8.18 -4.18
CA SER A 98 8.32 9.20 -4.07
C SER A 98 8.15 10.28 -5.14
N SER A 99 8.33 11.53 -4.73
CA SER A 99 8.34 12.67 -5.66
C SER A 99 9.66 12.78 -6.43
N GLU A 100 10.72 12.19 -5.89
CA GLU A 100 12.02 12.14 -6.55
C GLU A 100 12.54 10.71 -6.48
N ILE A 101 12.78 10.13 -7.66
CA ILE A 101 13.33 8.78 -7.72
C ILE A 101 14.82 8.90 -7.97
N ASP A 102 15.59 8.76 -6.89
CA ASP A 102 17.02 8.66 -6.92
C ASP A 102 17.38 7.21 -7.25
N GLU A 103 18.26 6.99 -8.22
CA GLU A 103 18.64 5.64 -8.62
C GLU A 103 19.23 4.84 -7.46
N ASP A 104 20.05 5.46 -6.63
CA ASP A 104 20.66 4.76 -5.49
C ASP A 104 19.60 4.32 -4.48
N VAL A 105 18.65 5.19 -4.19
CA VAL A 105 17.54 4.87 -3.29
C VAL A 105 16.65 3.79 -3.90
N ASN A 106 16.36 3.89 -5.18
CA ASN A 106 15.56 2.89 -5.87
C ASN A 106 16.24 1.51 -5.83
N ASP A 107 17.55 1.46 -6.04
CA ASP A 107 18.31 0.22 -5.97
C ASP A 107 18.25 -0.41 -4.59
N ILE A 108 18.30 0.40 -3.53
CA ILE A 108 18.18 -0.12 -2.16
C ILE A 108 16.79 -0.71 -1.94
N TYR A 109 15.74 -0.04 -2.41
CA TYR A 109 14.39 -0.59 -2.32
C TYR A 109 14.27 -1.92 -3.06
N LEU A 110 14.87 -2.02 -4.23
CA LEU A 110 14.87 -3.29 -4.98
C LEU A 110 15.59 -4.39 -4.20
N GLN A 111 16.71 -4.07 -3.58
CA GLN A 111 17.44 -5.04 -2.74
C GLN A 111 16.59 -5.49 -1.55
N LEU A 112 15.75 -4.61 -1.02
CA LEU A 112 14.83 -4.91 0.07
C LEU A 112 13.57 -5.60 -0.43
N LYS A 113 13.46 -5.83 -1.74
CA LYS A 113 12.37 -6.58 -2.37
C LYS A 113 11.01 -5.91 -2.20
N VAL A 114 10.96 -4.58 -2.25
CA VAL A 114 9.68 -3.90 -2.35
C VAL A 114 9.05 -4.24 -3.70
N ASP A 115 7.74 -4.28 -3.74
CA ASP A 115 7.03 -4.70 -4.93
C ASP A 115 6.95 -3.60 -5.97
N MET A 116 6.79 -2.35 -5.54
CA MET A 116 6.75 -1.22 -6.46
C MET A 116 7.29 0.04 -5.81
N VAL A 117 8.02 0.85 -6.59
CA VAL A 117 8.36 2.23 -6.27
C VAL A 117 7.67 3.08 -7.32
N LEU A 118 6.78 3.95 -6.90
CA LEU A 118 5.88 4.69 -7.79
C LEU A 118 6.08 6.19 -7.62
N PRO A 119 5.90 6.96 -8.70
CA PRO A 119 6.03 8.42 -8.60
C PRO A 119 4.83 9.03 -7.89
N LYS A 120 5.07 10.13 -7.21
CA LYS A 120 4.00 10.99 -6.71
C LYS A 120 3.58 11.97 -7.81
N PRO A 121 2.35 12.48 -7.77
CA PRO A 121 1.30 12.21 -6.78
C PRO A 121 0.65 10.83 -6.96
N ILE A 122 -0.01 10.36 -5.91
CA ILE A 122 -0.79 9.14 -6.00
C ILE A 122 -1.99 9.42 -6.91
N ILE A 123 -2.10 8.64 -7.99
CA ILE A 123 -3.23 8.73 -8.91
C ILE A 123 -4.14 7.56 -8.60
N LEU A 124 -5.28 7.85 -7.97
CA LEU A 124 -6.14 6.81 -7.42
C LEU A 124 -6.64 5.78 -8.43
N PRO A 125 -7.08 6.16 -9.65
CA PRO A 125 -7.48 5.14 -10.62
C PRO A 125 -6.34 4.19 -10.96
N GLU A 126 -5.12 4.67 -11.04
CA GLU A 126 -3.96 3.82 -11.31
C GLU A 126 -3.67 2.90 -10.14
N LEU A 127 -3.71 3.43 -8.92
CA LEU A 127 -3.49 2.63 -7.73
C LEU A 127 -4.55 1.52 -7.62
N ARG A 128 -5.81 1.86 -7.84
CA ARG A 128 -6.90 0.88 -7.80
C ARG A 128 -6.69 -0.23 -8.84
N GLN A 129 -6.23 0.14 -10.03
CA GLN A 129 -5.94 -0.83 -11.08
C GLN A 129 -4.78 -1.75 -10.70
N LEU A 130 -3.73 -1.19 -10.09
CA LEU A 130 -2.62 -2.00 -9.61
C LEU A 130 -3.07 -3.00 -8.55
N LEU A 131 -3.93 -2.58 -7.64
CA LEU A 131 -4.44 -3.48 -6.60
C LEU A 131 -5.28 -4.61 -7.19
N ASP A 132 -6.06 -4.33 -8.22
CA ASP A 132 -6.79 -5.35 -8.95
C ASP A 132 -5.85 -6.40 -9.53
N GLN A 133 -4.71 -5.97 -10.04
CA GLN A 133 -3.74 -6.88 -10.65
C GLN A 133 -3.02 -7.76 -9.62
N LEU A 134 -2.93 -7.31 -8.36
CA LEU A 134 -2.33 -8.10 -7.30
C LEU A 134 -3.20 -9.28 -6.89
N LEU A 135 -4.43 -9.23 -7.24
CA LEU A 135 -5.42 -10.24 -6.87
C LEU A 135 -5.62 -11.22 -8.01
#